data_3ee2ef60007c61227dc09aea346b1327
#
_entry.id   3ee2ef60007c61227dc09aea346b1327
#
_cell.length_a   1.000
_cell.length_b   1.000
_cell.length_c   1.000
_cell.angle_alpha   90.00
_cell.angle_beta   90.00
_cell.angle_gamma   90.00
#
_symmetry.space_group_name_H-M   'P 1'
#
loop_
_entity.id
_entity.type
_entity.pdbx_description
1 polymer ?
#
loop_
_entity_poly.entity_id
_entity_poly.type
_entity_poly.pdbx_seq_one_letter_code
_entity_poly.pdbx_strand_id
1 'polypeptide(L)'
;MTKKRIRDIRNEELIDAAIRAVAERGYAQVTMTDIAKEAGSTAASINYYFGSKDQLIQAMMLRILGILKSANLRQLKSAKTPYDRLMAGLYANFDESLFTPDTCSIWLQFWANAPYHDGLARLQKINRRRVASQFRAELSHLLPEGRRVTVQQALQNYMDGVWLEAAMNKGPVDATAARQEAHRFADLLLKDG
;
A
#
# COMPACT_ATOMS: atom_id res chain seq x y z
N MET A 1 -2.44 -0.67 27.99
CA MET A 1 -1.98 0.23 26.90
C MET A 1 -0.51 0.55 27.13
N THR A 2 0.39 0.01 26.30
CA THR A 2 1.84 0.25 26.44
C THR A 2 2.13 1.71 26.05
N LYS A 3 2.69 2.48 26.97
CA LYS A 3 3.06 3.88 26.74
C LYS A 3 4.13 3.92 25.65
N LYS A 4 3.81 4.44 24.46
CA LYS A 4 4.81 4.65 23.39
C LYS A 4 5.99 5.46 23.93
N ARG A 5 7.22 5.03 23.63
CA ARG A 5 8.42 5.78 24.01
C ARG A 5 8.46 7.07 23.18
N ILE A 6 8.99 8.15 23.75
CA ILE A 6 9.15 9.45 23.06
C ILE A 6 9.85 9.27 21.70
N ARG A 7 10.82 8.37 21.62
CA ARG A 7 11.54 8.03 20.39
C ARG A 7 10.61 7.47 19.32
N ASP A 8 9.65 6.61 19.69
CA ASP A 8 8.71 5.99 18.75
C ASP A 8 7.72 7.02 18.19
N ILE A 9 7.25 7.94 19.05
CA ILE A 9 6.39 9.06 18.64
C ILE A 9 7.13 9.95 17.64
N ARG A 10 8.37 10.33 17.95
CA ARG A 10 9.18 11.17 17.06
C ARG A 10 9.46 10.50 15.72
N ASN A 11 9.74 9.18 15.72
CA ASN A 11 9.90 8.40 14.51
C ASN A 11 8.65 8.46 13.61
N GLU A 12 7.46 8.30 14.19
CA GLU A 12 6.20 8.38 13.45
C GLU A 12 5.98 9.76 12.84
N GLU A 13 6.21 10.84 13.59
CA GLU A 13 6.13 12.22 13.08
C GLU A 13 7.05 12.46 11.88
N LEU A 14 8.29 11.96 11.94
CA LEU A 14 9.26 12.09 10.85
C LEU A 14 8.86 11.27 9.62
N ILE A 15 8.28 10.07 9.81
CA ILE A 15 7.76 9.24 8.71
C ILE A 15 6.55 9.93 8.06
N ASP A 16 5.63 10.49 8.84
CA ASP A 16 4.46 11.20 8.31
C ASP A 16 4.87 12.46 7.54
N ALA A 17 5.88 13.18 7.99
CA ALA A 17 6.47 14.30 7.25
C ALA A 17 7.14 13.86 5.95
N ALA A 18 7.83 12.70 5.96
CA ALA A 18 8.42 12.14 4.75
C ALA A 18 7.34 11.75 3.72
N ILE A 19 6.22 11.20 4.18
CA ILE A 19 5.07 10.86 3.32
C ILE A 19 4.57 12.13 2.61
N ARG A 20 4.31 13.22 3.34
CA ARG A 20 3.85 14.49 2.75
C ARG A 20 4.88 15.09 1.78
N ALA A 21 6.15 15.16 2.18
CA ALA A 21 7.21 15.74 1.35
C ALA A 21 7.43 14.93 0.04
N VAL A 22 7.36 13.60 0.09
CA VAL A 22 7.47 12.74 -1.09
C VAL A 22 6.23 12.84 -1.98
N ALA A 23 5.03 12.91 -1.40
CA ALA A 23 3.80 13.09 -2.16
C ALA A 23 3.80 14.40 -2.95
N GLU A 24 4.29 15.50 -2.35
CA GLU A 24 4.37 16.83 -2.96
C GLU A 24 5.45 16.92 -4.04
N ARG A 25 6.69 16.50 -3.72
CA ARG A 25 7.90 16.77 -4.52
C ARG A 25 8.38 15.62 -5.36
N GLY A 26 7.96 14.42 -5.04
CA GLY A 26 8.44 13.19 -5.64
C GLY A 26 9.70 12.61 -4.98
N TYR A 27 9.83 11.29 -5.09
CA TYR A 27 10.96 10.54 -4.52
C TYR A 27 12.32 11.06 -4.98
N ALA A 28 12.49 11.34 -6.27
CA ALA A 28 13.77 11.76 -6.83
C ALA A 28 14.20 13.16 -6.33
N GLN A 29 13.25 14.08 -6.24
CA GLN A 29 13.52 15.49 -5.94
C GLN A 29 13.60 15.79 -4.44
N VAL A 30 12.89 15.04 -3.59
CA VAL A 30 12.85 15.31 -2.15
C VAL A 30 14.22 15.11 -1.50
N THR A 31 14.63 16.05 -0.66
CA THR A 31 15.87 15.99 0.11
C THR A 31 15.60 15.76 1.61
N MET A 32 16.62 15.37 2.37
CA MET A 32 16.52 15.28 3.84
C MET A 32 16.21 16.65 4.48
N THR A 33 16.64 17.74 3.85
CA THR A 33 16.33 19.11 4.29
C THR A 33 14.86 19.45 4.08
N ASP A 34 14.26 19.03 2.96
CA ASP A 34 12.82 19.22 2.69
C ASP A 34 11.97 18.48 3.72
N ILE A 35 12.32 17.21 3.99
CA ILE A 35 11.63 16.40 4.99
C ILE A 35 11.79 17.00 6.41
N ALA A 36 13.00 17.52 6.72
CA ALA A 36 13.25 18.18 7.99
C ALA A 36 12.38 19.42 8.17
N LYS A 37 12.27 20.25 7.14
CA LYS A 37 11.41 21.44 7.13
C LYS A 37 9.95 21.05 7.36
N GLU A 38 9.47 20.05 6.65
CA GLU A 38 8.11 19.52 6.79
C GLU A 38 7.82 18.97 8.21
N ALA A 39 8.84 18.38 8.85
CA ALA A 39 8.75 17.83 10.20
C ALA A 39 8.97 18.87 11.32
N GLY A 40 9.23 20.15 11.02
CA GLY A 40 9.67 21.13 12.01
C GLY A 40 10.94 20.67 12.76
N SER A 41 11.91 20.08 12.04
CA SER A 41 13.09 19.42 12.57
C SER A 41 14.35 19.86 11.81
N THR A 42 15.49 19.21 12.06
CA THR A 42 16.74 19.42 11.34
C THR A 42 17.14 18.17 10.55
N ALA A 43 17.85 18.34 9.43
CA ALA A 43 18.38 17.22 8.66
C ALA A 43 19.30 16.32 9.50
N ALA A 44 20.06 16.90 10.45
CA ALA A 44 20.86 16.15 11.40
C ALA A 44 20.02 15.24 12.31
N SER A 45 18.87 15.74 12.77
CA SER A 45 17.93 14.96 13.57
C SER A 45 17.39 13.75 12.76
N ILE A 46 16.97 13.98 11.51
CA ILE A 46 16.47 12.91 10.65
C ILE A 46 17.56 11.86 10.38
N ASN A 47 18.78 12.30 10.06
CA ASN A 47 19.93 11.41 9.89
C ASN A 47 20.23 10.58 11.16
N TYR A 48 20.08 11.18 12.33
CA TYR A 48 20.24 10.45 13.59
C TYR A 48 19.21 9.32 13.77
N TYR A 49 17.95 9.53 13.35
CA TYR A 49 16.90 8.51 13.47
C TYR A 49 16.94 7.43 12.39
N PHE A 50 17.27 7.80 11.16
CA PHE A 50 17.12 6.90 9.99
C PHE A 50 18.43 6.62 9.26
N GLY A 51 19.50 7.41 9.49
CA GLY A 51 20.80 7.22 8.85
C GLY A 51 20.86 7.78 7.42
N SER A 52 19.92 7.41 6.55
CA SER A 52 19.90 7.87 5.15
C SER A 52 18.48 8.14 4.64
N LYS A 53 18.38 8.88 3.52
CA LYS A 53 17.12 9.07 2.79
C LYS A 53 16.48 7.74 2.43
N ASP A 54 17.25 6.78 1.91
CA ASP A 54 16.73 5.47 1.49
C ASP A 54 16.13 4.69 2.67
N GLN A 55 16.78 4.72 3.83
CA GLN A 55 16.24 4.07 5.03
C GLN A 55 14.96 4.73 5.53
N LEU A 56 14.88 6.07 5.47
CA LEU A 56 13.65 6.80 5.80
C LEU A 56 12.53 6.45 4.82
N ILE A 57 12.80 6.40 3.51
CA ILE A 57 11.81 6.01 2.50
C ILE A 57 11.36 4.56 2.67
N GLN A 58 12.27 3.65 3.03
CA GLN A 58 11.89 2.28 3.39
C GLN A 58 10.95 2.26 4.61
N ALA A 59 11.24 3.06 5.65
CA ALA A 59 10.40 3.18 6.84
C ALA A 59 9.01 3.76 6.48
N MET A 60 8.94 4.75 5.60
CA MET A 60 7.69 5.29 5.04
C MET A 60 6.88 4.19 4.35
N MET A 61 7.50 3.40 3.47
CA MET A 61 6.81 2.30 2.78
C MET A 61 6.33 1.22 3.76
N LEU A 62 7.12 0.87 4.77
CA LEU A 62 6.70 -0.06 5.83
C LEU A 62 5.48 0.47 6.60
N ARG A 63 5.40 1.78 6.85
CA ARG A 63 4.24 2.43 7.47
C ARG A 63 2.99 2.27 6.60
N ILE A 64 3.08 2.56 5.29
CA ILE A 64 1.97 2.42 4.33
C ILE A 64 1.51 0.94 4.25
N LEU A 65 2.45 0.00 4.15
CA LEU A 65 2.14 -1.43 4.17
C LEU A 65 1.51 -1.89 5.50
N GLY A 66 1.86 -1.24 6.61
CA GLY A 66 1.23 -1.42 7.92
C GLY A 66 -0.23 -0.98 7.93
N ILE A 67 -0.55 0.15 7.29
CA ILE A 67 -1.93 0.64 7.11
C ILE A 67 -2.74 -0.37 6.29
N LEU A 68 -2.21 -0.83 5.15
CA LEU A 68 -2.83 -1.87 4.33
C LEU A 68 -3.11 -3.16 5.12
N LYS A 69 -2.12 -3.62 5.90
CA LYS A 69 -2.29 -4.80 6.76
C LYS A 69 -3.42 -4.59 7.78
N SER A 70 -3.47 -3.43 8.40
CA SER A 70 -4.49 -3.10 9.40
C SER A 70 -5.89 -3.03 8.78
N ALA A 71 -6.02 -2.43 7.58
CA ALA A 71 -7.25 -2.41 6.80
C ALA A 71 -7.73 -3.84 6.48
N ASN A 72 -6.83 -4.69 5.96
CA ASN A 72 -7.14 -6.09 5.66
C ASN A 72 -7.61 -6.86 6.91
N LEU A 73 -6.94 -6.70 8.05
CA LEU A 73 -7.35 -7.34 9.29
C LEU A 73 -8.72 -6.85 9.80
N ARG A 74 -9.06 -5.57 9.58
CA ARG A 74 -10.41 -5.05 9.91
C ARG A 74 -11.47 -5.74 9.06
N GLN A 75 -11.27 -5.82 7.74
CA GLN A 75 -12.21 -6.46 6.82
C GLN A 75 -12.37 -7.96 7.11
N LEU A 76 -11.28 -8.66 7.41
CA LEU A 76 -11.30 -10.10 7.71
C LEU A 76 -12.09 -10.45 8.99
N LYS A 77 -12.29 -9.53 9.94
CA LYS A 77 -13.06 -9.80 11.17
C LYS A 77 -14.51 -10.17 10.91
N SER A 78 -15.12 -9.65 9.86
CA SER A 78 -16.51 -9.92 9.47
C SER A 78 -16.65 -11.01 8.40
N ALA A 79 -15.54 -11.43 7.79
CA ALA A 79 -15.51 -12.40 6.71
C ALA A 79 -15.77 -13.83 7.23
N LYS A 80 -16.81 -14.49 6.71
CA LYS A 80 -17.23 -15.84 7.12
C LYS A 80 -16.91 -16.89 6.07
N THR A 81 -17.02 -16.54 4.79
CA THR A 81 -16.83 -17.44 3.66
C THR A 81 -15.50 -17.20 2.95
N PRO A 82 -15.01 -18.11 2.11
CA PRO A 82 -13.86 -17.86 1.22
C PRO A 82 -14.07 -16.63 0.33
N TYR A 83 -15.30 -16.41 -0.17
CA TYR A 83 -15.65 -15.24 -0.94
C TYR A 83 -15.50 -13.95 -0.12
N ASP A 84 -16.04 -13.91 1.10
CA ASP A 84 -15.88 -12.73 1.98
C ASP A 84 -14.40 -12.41 2.27
N ARG A 85 -13.56 -13.45 2.45
CA ARG A 85 -12.12 -13.25 2.69
C ARG A 85 -11.37 -12.77 1.45
N LEU A 86 -11.78 -13.22 0.26
CA LEU A 86 -11.27 -12.69 -1.00
C LEU A 86 -11.62 -11.21 -1.14
N MET A 87 -12.90 -10.86 -0.91
CA MET A 87 -13.37 -9.47 -0.94
C MET A 87 -12.67 -8.61 0.12
N ALA A 88 -12.43 -9.12 1.31
CA ALA A 88 -11.68 -8.41 2.36
C ALA A 88 -10.28 -7.98 1.87
N GLY A 89 -9.58 -8.83 1.13
CA GLY A 89 -8.30 -8.49 0.51
C GLY A 89 -8.40 -7.40 -0.54
N LEU A 90 -9.44 -7.42 -1.38
CA LEU A 90 -9.70 -6.38 -2.38
C LEU A 90 -10.07 -5.05 -1.72
N TYR A 91 -11.03 -5.06 -0.79
CA TYR A 91 -11.51 -3.84 -0.13
C TYR A 91 -10.44 -3.16 0.71
N ALA A 92 -9.53 -3.93 1.33
CA ALA A 92 -8.42 -3.38 2.08
C ALA A 92 -7.49 -2.51 1.23
N ASN A 93 -7.34 -2.82 -0.07
CA ASN A 93 -6.55 -2.02 -1.00
C ASN A 93 -7.20 -0.67 -1.32
N PHE A 94 -8.51 -0.56 -1.17
CA PHE A 94 -9.29 0.67 -1.40
C PHE A 94 -9.91 1.19 -0.10
N ASP A 95 -9.27 0.95 1.05
CA ASP A 95 -9.66 1.52 2.34
C ASP A 95 -9.38 3.04 2.34
N GLU A 96 -10.30 3.83 2.88
CA GLU A 96 -10.20 5.29 2.91
C GLU A 96 -8.94 5.80 3.63
N SER A 97 -8.42 5.03 4.59
CA SER A 97 -7.17 5.34 5.28
C SER A 97 -5.92 5.11 4.44
N LEU A 98 -6.05 4.46 3.28
CA LEU A 98 -4.94 4.06 2.41
C LEU A 98 -5.08 4.65 1.00
N PHE A 99 -6.25 4.52 0.37
CA PHE A 99 -6.49 4.96 -0.99
C PHE A 99 -6.76 6.46 -1.02
N THR A 100 -5.67 7.23 -0.96
CA THR A 100 -5.65 8.70 -0.98
C THR A 100 -4.77 9.19 -2.13
N PRO A 101 -4.96 10.43 -2.65
CA PRO A 101 -4.12 10.96 -3.73
C PRO A 101 -2.62 10.88 -3.40
N ASP A 102 -2.23 11.24 -2.17
CA ASP A 102 -0.84 11.20 -1.72
C ASP A 102 -0.29 9.77 -1.73
N THR A 103 -1.04 8.82 -1.18
CA THR A 103 -0.60 7.43 -1.14
C THR A 103 -0.55 6.81 -2.53
N CYS A 104 -1.47 7.14 -3.43
CA CYS A 104 -1.43 6.70 -4.83
C CYS A 104 -0.16 7.23 -5.53
N SER A 105 0.17 8.51 -5.37
CA SER A 105 1.40 9.11 -5.89
C SER A 105 2.65 8.40 -5.34
N ILE A 106 2.69 8.12 -4.03
CA ILE A 106 3.81 7.42 -3.39
C ILE A 106 3.94 5.98 -3.92
N TRP A 107 2.84 5.26 -4.12
CA TRP A 107 2.85 3.92 -4.68
C TRP A 107 3.44 3.88 -6.10
N LEU A 108 3.02 4.81 -6.96
CA LEU A 108 3.58 4.94 -8.31
C LEU A 108 5.10 5.15 -8.27
N GLN A 109 5.56 6.06 -7.41
CA GLN A 109 6.98 6.34 -7.23
C GLN A 109 7.73 5.15 -6.64
N PHE A 110 7.12 4.42 -5.69
CA PHE A 110 7.67 3.20 -5.14
C PHE A 110 7.88 2.14 -6.22
N TRP A 111 6.88 1.88 -7.08
CA TRP A 111 7.02 0.92 -8.18
C TRP A 111 8.09 1.33 -9.17
N ALA A 112 8.16 2.62 -9.53
CA ALA A 112 9.15 3.12 -10.47
C ALA A 112 10.60 3.00 -9.94
N ASN A 113 10.80 3.13 -8.63
CA ASN A 113 12.12 3.12 -8.01
C ASN A 113 12.54 1.74 -7.45
N ALA A 114 11.58 0.85 -7.17
CA ALA A 114 11.88 -0.46 -6.60
C ALA A 114 12.92 -1.28 -7.40
N PRO A 115 12.94 -1.29 -8.74
CA PRO A 115 13.97 -2.03 -9.51
C PRO A 115 15.40 -1.56 -9.27
N TYR A 116 15.58 -0.32 -8.78
CA TYR A 116 16.90 0.32 -8.63
C TYR A 116 17.37 0.37 -7.17
N HIS A 117 16.56 -0.09 -6.21
CA HIS A 117 16.85 -0.05 -4.77
C HIS A 117 16.49 -1.38 -4.10
N ASP A 118 17.49 -2.14 -3.67
CA ASP A 118 17.33 -3.49 -3.10
C ASP A 118 16.29 -3.54 -1.95
N GLY A 119 16.33 -2.56 -1.06
CA GLY A 119 15.39 -2.46 0.06
C GLY A 119 13.94 -2.33 -0.40
N LEU A 120 13.68 -1.48 -1.40
CA LEU A 120 12.34 -1.28 -1.98
C LEU A 120 11.90 -2.50 -2.80
N ALA A 121 12.80 -3.07 -3.61
CA ALA A 121 12.54 -4.30 -4.37
C ALA A 121 12.13 -5.45 -3.45
N ARG A 122 12.82 -5.61 -2.30
CA ARG A 122 12.47 -6.61 -1.29
C ARG A 122 11.08 -6.37 -0.70
N LEU A 123 10.74 -5.14 -0.35
CA LEU A 123 9.41 -4.78 0.19
C LEU A 123 8.31 -5.06 -0.83
N GLN A 124 8.51 -4.67 -2.09
CA GLN A 124 7.56 -4.95 -3.17
C GLN A 124 7.34 -6.45 -3.35
N LYS A 125 8.42 -7.23 -3.42
CA LYS A 125 8.35 -8.69 -3.56
C LYS A 125 7.58 -9.35 -2.42
N ILE A 126 7.82 -8.91 -1.17
CA ILE A 126 7.10 -9.41 0.01
C ILE A 126 5.62 -9.06 -0.08
N ASN A 127 5.28 -7.81 -0.40
CA ASN A 127 3.89 -7.37 -0.49
C ASN A 127 3.14 -8.13 -1.59
N ARG A 128 3.69 -8.21 -2.81
CA ARG A 128 3.06 -8.96 -3.91
C ARG A 128 2.84 -10.43 -3.57
N ARG A 129 3.81 -11.08 -2.93
CA ARG A 129 3.68 -12.48 -2.51
C ARG A 129 2.60 -12.66 -1.44
N ARG A 130 2.48 -11.73 -0.49
CA ARG A 130 1.46 -11.79 0.55
C ARG A 130 0.06 -11.70 -0.05
N VAL A 131 -0.19 -10.73 -0.93
CA VAL A 131 -1.48 -10.56 -1.62
C VAL A 131 -1.79 -11.78 -2.48
N ALA A 132 -0.84 -12.24 -3.29
CA ALA A 132 -1.00 -13.43 -4.12
C ALA A 132 -1.31 -14.69 -3.29
N SER A 133 -0.66 -14.86 -2.14
CA SER A 133 -0.90 -15.99 -1.24
C SER A 133 -2.29 -15.96 -0.64
N GLN A 134 -2.76 -14.79 -0.19
CA GLN A 134 -4.11 -14.63 0.33
C GLN A 134 -5.15 -14.96 -0.75
N PHE A 135 -5.04 -14.38 -1.94
CA PHE A 135 -5.99 -14.64 -3.02
C PHE A 135 -5.99 -16.11 -3.44
N ARG A 136 -4.83 -16.74 -3.59
CA ARG A 136 -4.74 -18.17 -3.95
C ARG A 136 -5.39 -19.06 -2.90
N ALA A 137 -5.23 -18.75 -1.62
CA ALA A 137 -5.86 -19.53 -0.56
C ALA A 137 -7.40 -19.52 -0.72
N GLU A 138 -7.99 -18.35 -0.91
CA GLU A 138 -9.45 -18.22 -1.03
C GLU A 138 -9.96 -18.76 -2.39
N LEU A 139 -9.27 -18.47 -3.49
CA LEU A 139 -9.62 -18.98 -4.83
C LEU A 139 -9.53 -20.50 -4.91
N SER A 140 -8.76 -21.16 -4.04
CA SER A 140 -8.72 -22.63 -4.00
C SER A 140 -10.06 -23.27 -3.61
N HIS A 141 -10.91 -22.52 -2.92
CA HIS A 141 -12.25 -22.92 -2.50
C HIS A 141 -13.35 -22.44 -3.45
N LEU A 142 -13.04 -21.49 -4.34
CA LEU A 142 -14.03 -20.82 -5.20
C LEU A 142 -13.96 -21.27 -6.66
N LEU A 143 -12.78 -21.72 -7.13
CA LEU A 143 -12.54 -22.00 -8.53
C LEU A 143 -11.81 -23.34 -8.76
N PRO A 144 -12.04 -24.00 -9.92
CA PRO A 144 -11.26 -25.15 -10.35
C PRO A 144 -9.78 -24.74 -10.57
N GLU A 145 -8.87 -25.68 -10.42
CA GLU A 145 -7.41 -25.44 -10.38
C GLU A 145 -6.90 -24.66 -11.60
N GLY A 146 -7.36 -25.00 -12.80
CA GLY A 146 -6.90 -24.36 -14.04
C GLY A 146 -7.19 -22.85 -14.15
N ARG A 147 -8.12 -22.32 -13.34
CA ARG A 147 -8.50 -20.88 -13.38
C ARG A 147 -7.83 -20.04 -12.30
N ARG A 148 -7.37 -20.66 -11.20
CA ARG A 148 -6.93 -19.95 -9.97
C ARG A 148 -5.81 -18.95 -10.21
N VAL A 149 -4.79 -19.35 -10.99
CA VAL A 149 -3.63 -18.49 -11.26
C VAL A 149 -4.02 -17.30 -12.12
N THR A 150 -4.79 -17.53 -13.17
CA THR A 150 -5.25 -16.47 -14.08
C THR A 150 -6.11 -15.45 -13.35
N VAL A 151 -7.08 -15.89 -12.55
CA VAL A 151 -7.97 -15.01 -11.79
C VAL A 151 -7.19 -14.26 -10.71
N GLN A 152 -6.27 -14.93 -9.98
CA GLN A 152 -5.42 -14.25 -9.01
C GLN A 152 -4.58 -13.13 -9.65
N GLN A 153 -3.99 -13.40 -10.82
CA GLN A 153 -3.20 -12.39 -11.55
C GLN A 153 -4.08 -11.25 -12.07
N ALA A 154 -5.27 -11.56 -12.61
CA ALA A 154 -6.22 -10.55 -13.07
C ALA A 154 -6.64 -9.60 -11.95
N LEU A 155 -6.98 -10.12 -10.77
CA LEU A 155 -7.33 -9.31 -9.60
C LEU A 155 -6.18 -8.43 -9.14
N GLN A 156 -4.95 -8.93 -9.09
CA GLN A 156 -3.78 -8.12 -8.74
C GLN A 156 -3.50 -7.02 -9.75
N ASN A 157 -3.52 -7.35 -11.04
CA ASN A 157 -3.28 -6.38 -12.11
C ASN A 157 -4.38 -5.32 -12.17
N TYR A 158 -5.63 -5.69 -11.90
CA TYR A 158 -6.73 -4.74 -11.78
C TYR A 158 -6.47 -3.73 -10.65
N MET A 159 -6.13 -4.21 -9.45
CA MET A 159 -5.80 -3.32 -8.32
C MET A 159 -4.64 -2.38 -8.66
N ASP A 160 -3.54 -2.93 -9.19
CA ASP A 160 -2.37 -2.13 -9.58
C ASP A 160 -2.76 -1.07 -10.63
N GLY A 161 -3.65 -1.40 -11.59
CA GLY A 161 -4.17 -0.49 -12.61
C GLY A 161 -4.97 0.67 -12.02
N VAL A 162 -5.89 0.39 -11.09
CA VAL A 162 -6.70 1.43 -10.42
C VAL A 162 -5.80 2.39 -9.61
N TRP A 163 -4.80 1.88 -8.93
CA TRP A 163 -3.83 2.69 -8.20
C TRP A 163 -2.99 3.57 -9.13
N LEU A 164 -2.55 3.00 -10.26
CA LEU A 164 -1.78 3.72 -11.27
C LEU A 164 -2.61 4.86 -11.89
N GLU A 165 -3.84 4.58 -12.27
CA GLU A 165 -4.76 5.57 -12.83
C GLU A 165 -5.02 6.71 -11.84
N ALA A 166 -5.32 6.39 -10.59
CA ALA A 166 -5.50 7.38 -9.54
C ALA A 166 -4.27 8.27 -9.33
N ALA A 167 -3.07 7.68 -9.37
CA ALA A 167 -1.81 8.42 -9.25
C ALA A 167 -1.55 9.36 -10.44
N MET A 168 -1.92 8.95 -11.66
CA MET A 168 -1.71 9.74 -12.87
C MET A 168 -2.68 10.91 -12.99
N ASN A 169 -3.92 10.75 -12.54
CA ASN A 169 -4.96 11.77 -12.66
C ASN A 169 -4.81 12.92 -11.63
N LYS A 170 -4.02 12.75 -10.58
CA LYS A 170 -3.76 13.76 -9.51
C LYS A 170 -5.01 14.45 -8.97
N GLY A 171 -6.16 13.78 -9.04
CA GLY A 171 -7.44 14.28 -8.58
C GLY A 171 -7.89 13.63 -7.27
N PRO A 172 -9.09 13.99 -6.77
CA PRO A 172 -9.70 13.28 -5.67
C PRO A 172 -9.95 11.82 -6.05
N VAL A 173 -9.75 10.92 -5.10
CA VAL A 173 -10.02 9.49 -5.25
C VAL A 173 -11.30 9.13 -4.52
N ASP A 174 -12.10 8.25 -5.10
CA ASP A 174 -13.31 7.70 -4.47
C ASP A 174 -13.07 6.23 -4.10
N ALA A 175 -12.70 6.03 -2.84
CA ALA A 175 -12.46 4.69 -2.28
C ALA A 175 -13.73 3.80 -2.32
N THR A 176 -14.92 4.40 -2.22
CA THR A 176 -16.18 3.66 -2.26
C THR A 176 -16.48 3.18 -3.67
N ALA A 177 -16.35 4.05 -4.66
CA ALA A 177 -16.50 3.67 -6.07
C ALA A 177 -15.45 2.62 -6.47
N ALA A 178 -14.18 2.78 -6.08
CA ALA A 178 -13.14 1.81 -6.36
C ALA A 178 -13.44 0.42 -5.76
N ARG A 179 -13.97 0.35 -4.53
CA ARG A 179 -14.42 -0.92 -3.92
C ARG A 179 -15.58 -1.55 -4.69
N GLN A 180 -16.56 -0.74 -5.11
CA GLN A 180 -17.71 -1.25 -5.88
C GLN A 180 -17.29 -1.80 -7.24
N GLU A 181 -16.39 -1.11 -7.93
CA GLU A 181 -15.84 -1.59 -9.21
C GLU A 181 -15.00 -2.86 -9.04
N ALA A 182 -14.15 -2.92 -8.01
CA ALA A 182 -13.37 -4.10 -7.68
C ALA A 182 -14.28 -5.31 -7.37
N HIS A 183 -15.40 -5.08 -6.68
CA HIS A 183 -16.40 -6.10 -6.42
C HIS A 183 -17.01 -6.63 -7.72
N ARG A 184 -17.51 -5.72 -8.59
CA ARG A 184 -18.09 -6.11 -9.88
C ARG A 184 -17.09 -6.89 -10.75
N PHE A 185 -15.84 -6.43 -10.79
CA PHE A 185 -14.79 -7.11 -11.55
C PHE A 185 -14.50 -8.52 -11.00
N ALA A 186 -14.41 -8.65 -9.68
CA ALA A 186 -14.21 -9.97 -9.05
C ALA A 186 -15.38 -10.91 -9.34
N ASP A 187 -16.63 -10.42 -9.26
CA ASP A 187 -17.81 -11.21 -9.58
C ASP A 187 -17.83 -11.72 -11.02
N LEU A 188 -17.43 -10.88 -11.99
CA LEU A 188 -17.29 -11.30 -13.39
C LEU A 188 -16.30 -12.44 -13.50
N LEU A 189 -15.12 -12.33 -12.89
CA LEU A 189 -14.10 -13.36 -12.95
C LEU A 189 -14.51 -14.68 -12.23
N LEU A 190 -15.39 -14.61 -11.25
CA LEU A 190 -15.81 -15.78 -10.48
C LEU A 190 -17.02 -16.49 -11.13
N LYS A 191 -17.86 -15.78 -11.89
CA LYS A 191 -19.08 -16.34 -12.53
C LYS A 191 -18.82 -17.12 -13.82
N ASP A 192 -17.76 -16.78 -14.57
CA ASP A 192 -17.45 -17.41 -15.85
C ASP A 192 -16.82 -18.82 -15.66
N GLY A 193 -17.57 -19.75 -15.06
CA GLY A 193 -17.15 -21.13 -14.82
C GLY A 193 -18.28 -22.10 -14.71
#